data_1f51bdb1bfb2efb30481fba5fdb1a221
#
_entry.id   1f51bdb1bfb2efb30481fba5fdb1a221
#
_cell.length_a   1.000
_cell.length_b   1.000
_cell.length_c   1.000
_cell.angle_alpha   90.00
_cell.angle_beta   90.00
_cell.angle_gamma   90.00
#
_symmetry.space_group_name_H-M   'P 1'
#
loop_
_entity.id
_entity.type
_entity.pdbx_description
1 polymer ?
#
loop_
_entity_poly.entity_id
_entity_poly.type
_entity_poly.pdbx_seq_one_letter_code
_entity_poly.pdbx_strand_id
1 'polypeptide(L)'
;MKKIFGIACLSLINTISAQFKVFVEAPAAFTPNEVYLYSLNGSKDILNTKEIRKGNTWQLNVAKPYTGMMKLYFPEQNVSINFISENKDVKLKFQVDQGKIKDVEYLDESNSVMNNIQDIQQKKEFILPALVQMKSYYKDSSDFGKAVNAEIARLNSKPADIAKHPFISFYNTNYSRFLEKGATQKVLTHEEIIDFLTKSNDMLESSSLLRPVLVAYLNVGPNTNITSDIDALLKAVNVETPRGQTILSELIEIFDAYDMKDLKEKYLTEATNLKCTINDRLSATIATNKNTEMGAVFPNYVFKQPSNTSAKSIADVKAAKKVIIFWASTCSHCEKELPTIIEKYAAMKVQNIQVIALSLDSEKAAYDNKVKDLPWINDSELKGWNSSYVDQYNVHATPTYFILDSADKIIAKPDHAADVIKFLKLN
;
A
#
# COMPACT_ATOMS: atom_id res chain seq x y z
N MET A 1 -56.28 -29.00 -35.43
CA MET A 1 -55.12 -29.61 -34.78
C MET A 1 -54.00 -28.60 -34.72
N LYS A 2 -53.85 -27.88 -33.60
CA LYS A 2 -52.77 -26.89 -33.36
C LYS A 2 -51.68 -27.60 -32.61
N LYS A 3 -50.50 -27.74 -33.23
CA LYS A 3 -49.29 -28.25 -32.58
C LYS A 3 -48.61 -27.11 -31.82
N ILE A 4 -48.54 -27.20 -30.48
CA ILE A 4 -47.78 -26.31 -29.60
C ILE A 4 -46.35 -26.86 -29.60
N PHE A 5 -45.42 -26.08 -30.15
CA PHE A 5 -43.98 -26.29 -30.00
C PHE A 5 -43.55 -25.62 -28.69
N GLY A 6 -43.27 -26.45 -27.68
CA GLY A 6 -42.64 -25.99 -26.46
C GLY A 6 -41.12 -25.79 -26.68
N ILE A 7 -40.68 -24.53 -26.63
CA ILE A 7 -39.26 -24.19 -26.60
C ILE A 7 -38.79 -24.40 -25.17
N ALA A 8 -38.03 -25.45 -24.91
CA ALA A 8 -37.31 -25.64 -23.67
C ALA A 8 -36.07 -24.72 -23.69
N CYS A 9 -36.13 -23.60 -22.95
CA CYS A 9 -34.96 -22.81 -22.63
C CYS A 9 -34.07 -23.64 -21.68
N LEU A 10 -33.04 -24.29 -22.20
CA LEU A 10 -31.92 -24.74 -21.37
C LEU A 10 -31.13 -23.52 -20.90
N SER A 11 -31.36 -23.11 -19.67
CA SER A 11 -30.46 -22.22 -18.97
C SER A 11 -29.15 -22.94 -18.69
N LEU A 12 -28.14 -22.69 -19.52
CA LEU A 12 -26.74 -23.04 -19.21
C LEU A 12 -26.32 -22.27 -17.95
N ILE A 13 -26.42 -22.93 -16.81
CA ILE A 13 -25.76 -22.47 -15.59
C ILE A 13 -24.26 -22.65 -15.85
N ASN A 14 -23.59 -21.62 -16.31
CA ASN A 14 -22.15 -21.56 -16.30
C ASN A 14 -21.69 -21.57 -14.84
N THR A 15 -21.42 -22.74 -14.29
CA THR A 15 -20.67 -22.89 -13.05
C THR A 15 -19.26 -22.38 -13.33
N ILE A 16 -18.96 -21.13 -12.95
CA ILE A 16 -17.59 -20.64 -12.95
C ILE A 16 -16.84 -21.51 -11.94
N SER A 17 -16.10 -22.49 -12.43
CA SER A 17 -15.22 -23.31 -11.60
C SER A 17 -14.10 -22.40 -11.08
N ALA A 18 -13.91 -22.32 -9.75
CA ALA A 18 -12.78 -21.62 -9.18
C ALA A 18 -11.47 -22.26 -9.68
N GLN A 19 -10.52 -21.42 -10.08
CA GLN A 19 -9.19 -21.87 -10.48
C GLN A 19 -8.42 -22.47 -9.29
N PHE A 20 -8.52 -21.80 -8.13
CA PHE A 20 -7.99 -22.30 -6.86
C PHE A 20 -8.78 -21.68 -5.70
N LYS A 21 -8.55 -22.21 -4.50
CA LYS A 21 -9.23 -21.77 -3.28
C LYS A 21 -8.24 -21.35 -2.21
N VAL A 22 -8.66 -20.42 -1.38
CA VAL A 22 -7.94 -20.02 -0.17
C VAL A 22 -8.77 -20.41 1.04
N PHE A 23 -8.24 -21.31 1.86
CA PHE A 23 -8.86 -21.78 3.10
C PHE A 23 -8.16 -21.13 4.29
N VAL A 24 -8.95 -20.50 5.13
CA VAL A 24 -8.46 -19.78 6.31
C VAL A 24 -9.17 -20.31 7.54
N GLU A 25 -8.41 -20.74 8.54
CA GLU A 25 -8.93 -21.16 9.84
C GLU A 25 -8.45 -20.20 10.93
N ALA A 26 -9.38 -19.68 11.72
CA ALA A 26 -9.11 -18.77 12.83
C ALA A 26 -9.53 -19.36 14.17
N PRO A 27 -8.88 -18.98 15.29
CA PRO A 27 -9.35 -19.34 16.61
C PRO A 27 -10.72 -18.70 16.91
N ALA A 28 -11.49 -19.29 17.82
CA ALA A 28 -12.80 -18.78 18.21
C ALA A 28 -12.75 -17.33 18.76
N ALA A 29 -11.62 -16.96 19.38
CA ALA A 29 -11.39 -15.62 19.92
C ALA A 29 -11.22 -14.53 18.82
N PHE A 30 -10.99 -14.91 17.56
CA PHE A 30 -10.93 -13.98 16.43
C PHE A 30 -12.33 -13.73 15.90
N THR A 31 -12.87 -12.54 16.12
CA THR A 31 -14.29 -12.23 15.92
C THR A 31 -14.70 -11.70 14.54
N PRO A 32 -13.78 -11.21 13.65
CA PRO A 32 -14.18 -10.68 12.35
C PRO A 32 -15.03 -11.65 11.55
N ASN A 33 -16.07 -11.10 10.93
CA ASN A 33 -17.01 -11.87 10.10
C ASN A 33 -16.62 -11.85 8.64
N GLU A 34 -16.11 -10.72 8.15
CA GLU A 34 -15.73 -10.54 6.75
C GLU A 34 -14.22 -10.65 6.55
N VAL A 35 -13.83 -11.21 5.39
CA VAL A 35 -12.46 -11.20 4.90
C VAL A 35 -12.45 -10.80 3.42
N TYR A 36 -11.51 -9.95 3.04
CA TYR A 36 -11.26 -9.51 1.68
C TYR A 36 -9.97 -10.15 1.17
N LEU A 37 -9.99 -10.61 -0.07
CA LEU A 37 -8.83 -11.18 -0.75
C LEU A 37 -8.36 -10.24 -1.84
N TYR A 38 -7.11 -9.84 -1.76
CA TYR A 38 -6.46 -9.00 -2.76
C TYR A 38 -5.34 -9.76 -3.46
N SER A 39 -5.15 -9.46 -4.73
CA SER A 39 -3.93 -9.75 -5.49
C SER A 39 -3.14 -8.47 -5.70
N LEU A 40 -1.84 -8.59 -5.95
CA LEU A 40 -0.94 -7.48 -6.17
C LEU A 40 -0.80 -7.17 -7.66
N ASN A 41 -0.76 -5.87 -8.01
CA ASN A 41 -0.35 -5.38 -9.32
C ASN A 41 0.56 -4.15 -9.16
N GLY A 42 1.86 -4.34 -9.34
CA GLY A 42 2.86 -3.35 -8.93
C GLY A 42 2.89 -3.18 -7.41
N SER A 43 2.49 -2.02 -6.92
CA SER A 43 2.33 -1.72 -5.49
C SER A 43 0.87 -1.65 -5.03
N LYS A 44 -0.10 -1.91 -5.93
CA LYS A 44 -1.52 -1.79 -5.60
C LYS A 44 -2.20 -3.13 -5.38
N ASP A 45 -3.02 -3.14 -4.34
CA ASP A 45 -3.91 -4.24 -4.01
C ASP A 45 -5.16 -4.20 -4.90
N ILE A 46 -5.42 -5.28 -5.60
CA ILE A 46 -6.61 -5.46 -6.46
C ILE A 46 -7.56 -6.43 -5.77
N LEU A 47 -8.76 -5.96 -5.42
CA LEU A 47 -9.77 -6.81 -4.78
C LEU A 47 -10.23 -7.92 -5.73
N ASN A 48 -10.07 -9.17 -5.29
CA ASN A 48 -10.55 -10.34 -6.03
C ASN A 48 -11.93 -10.79 -5.56
N THR A 49 -12.08 -11.01 -4.27
CA THR A 49 -13.33 -11.47 -3.66
C THR A 49 -13.38 -11.10 -2.19
N LYS A 50 -14.55 -11.20 -1.62
CA LYS A 50 -14.80 -11.09 -0.19
C LYS A 50 -15.76 -12.18 0.24
N GLU A 51 -15.57 -12.69 1.45
CA GLU A 51 -16.35 -13.80 1.98
C GLU A 51 -16.73 -13.56 3.44
N ILE A 52 -17.84 -14.16 3.82
CA ILE A 52 -18.35 -14.16 5.19
C ILE A 52 -17.94 -15.45 5.90
N ARG A 53 -17.62 -15.34 7.18
CA ARG A 53 -17.21 -16.44 8.04
C ARG A 53 -18.26 -17.53 8.14
N LYS A 54 -17.82 -18.79 8.09
CA LYS A 54 -18.65 -19.98 8.35
C LYS A 54 -18.03 -20.79 9.49
N GLY A 55 -18.61 -20.73 10.66
CA GLY A 55 -17.97 -21.29 11.87
C GLY A 55 -16.65 -20.56 12.16
N ASN A 56 -15.54 -21.29 12.16
CA ASN A 56 -14.20 -20.75 12.39
C ASN A 56 -13.38 -20.58 11.09
N THR A 57 -14.02 -20.65 9.92
CA THR A 57 -13.32 -20.70 8.65
C THR A 57 -13.89 -19.73 7.62
N TRP A 58 -13.05 -19.36 6.65
CA TRP A 58 -13.44 -18.75 5.37
C TRP A 58 -12.91 -19.60 4.24
N GLN A 59 -13.68 -19.71 3.16
CA GLN A 59 -13.27 -20.33 1.91
C GLN A 59 -13.50 -19.32 0.79
N LEU A 60 -12.41 -18.76 0.28
CA LEU A 60 -12.44 -17.80 -0.81
C LEU A 60 -12.15 -18.50 -2.12
N ASN A 61 -12.97 -18.25 -3.15
CA ASN A 61 -12.84 -18.84 -4.47
C ASN A 61 -12.22 -17.80 -5.42
N VAL A 62 -11.10 -18.16 -6.04
CA VAL A 62 -10.42 -17.30 -7.02
C VAL A 62 -10.77 -17.78 -8.43
N ALA A 63 -11.48 -16.95 -9.19
CA ALA A 63 -12.02 -17.31 -10.49
C ALA A 63 -11.00 -17.29 -11.63
N LYS A 64 -9.93 -16.50 -11.49
CA LYS A 64 -8.89 -16.33 -12.52
C LYS A 64 -7.57 -16.93 -12.05
N PRO A 65 -6.75 -17.49 -12.95
CA PRO A 65 -5.39 -17.91 -12.62
C PRO A 65 -4.60 -16.71 -12.06
N TYR A 66 -3.84 -16.95 -11.00
CA TYR A 66 -2.97 -15.93 -10.45
C TYR A 66 -1.73 -16.58 -9.81
N THR A 67 -0.56 -16.07 -10.21
CA THR A 67 0.74 -16.42 -9.61
C THR A 67 1.39 -15.17 -9.09
N GLY A 68 1.57 -15.08 -7.76
CA GLY A 68 2.08 -13.86 -7.15
C GLY A 68 1.69 -13.69 -5.69
N MET A 69 1.99 -12.52 -5.15
CA MET A 69 1.64 -12.14 -3.79
C MET A 69 0.16 -11.83 -3.66
N MET A 70 -0.43 -12.29 -2.59
CA MET A 70 -1.82 -12.06 -2.21
C MET A 70 -1.91 -11.58 -0.76
N LYS A 71 -3.03 -10.93 -0.44
CA LYS A 71 -3.31 -10.42 0.90
C LYS A 71 -4.73 -10.74 1.32
N LEU A 72 -4.88 -11.38 2.48
CA LEU A 72 -6.14 -11.38 3.23
C LEU A 72 -6.20 -10.13 4.09
N TYR A 73 -7.33 -9.45 4.09
CA TYR A 73 -7.58 -8.29 4.92
C TYR A 73 -8.89 -8.44 5.67
N PHE A 74 -8.84 -8.26 6.98
CA PHE A 74 -9.96 -8.31 7.90
C PHE A 74 -10.35 -6.88 8.30
N PRO A 75 -11.36 -6.28 7.63
CA PRO A 75 -11.64 -4.85 7.76
C PRO A 75 -12.12 -4.45 9.17
N GLU A 76 -12.76 -5.36 9.90
CA GLU A 76 -13.29 -5.08 11.25
C GLU A 76 -12.18 -4.86 12.29
N GLN A 77 -11.00 -5.46 12.08
CA GLN A 77 -9.85 -5.32 12.98
C GLN A 77 -8.64 -4.62 12.33
N ASN A 78 -8.77 -4.23 11.07
CA ASN A 78 -7.70 -3.61 10.29
C ASN A 78 -6.38 -4.42 10.31
N VAL A 79 -6.48 -5.74 10.18
CA VAL A 79 -5.33 -6.65 10.14
C VAL A 79 -5.26 -7.41 8.83
N SER A 80 -4.07 -7.81 8.42
CA SER A 80 -3.85 -8.55 7.19
C SER A 80 -2.88 -9.71 7.35
N ILE A 81 -3.01 -10.70 6.46
CA ILE A 81 -2.07 -11.81 6.29
C ILE A 81 -1.62 -11.82 4.83
N ASN A 82 -0.31 -11.75 4.61
CA ASN A 82 0.26 -11.86 3.28
C ASN A 82 0.66 -13.32 3.00
N PHE A 83 0.46 -13.76 1.76
CA PHE A 83 0.82 -15.08 1.30
C PHE A 83 1.05 -15.06 -0.22
N ILE A 84 1.42 -16.19 -0.81
CA ILE A 84 1.59 -16.32 -2.25
C ILE A 84 0.61 -17.32 -2.85
N SER A 85 0.31 -17.14 -4.13
CA SER A 85 -0.33 -18.15 -4.96
C SER A 85 0.62 -18.59 -6.08
N GLU A 86 0.71 -19.88 -6.31
CA GLU A 86 1.25 -20.49 -7.52
C GLU A 86 0.14 -21.18 -8.32
N ASN A 87 -1.04 -20.55 -8.33
CA ASN A 87 -2.26 -21.04 -8.96
C ASN A 87 -2.71 -22.40 -8.39
N LYS A 88 -2.51 -22.62 -7.11
CA LYS A 88 -2.87 -23.82 -6.34
C LYS A 88 -3.64 -23.42 -5.09
N ASP A 89 -4.40 -24.35 -4.54
CA ASP A 89 -5.10 -24.14 -3.27
C ASP A 89 -4.13 -23.74 -2.16
N VAL A 90 -4.50 -22.71 -1.43
CA VAL A 90 -3.75 -22.20 -0.27
C VAL A 90 -4.52 -22.55 1.00
N LYS A 91 -3.82 -22.98 2.02
CA LYS A 91 -4.38 -23.31 3.33
C LYS A 91 -3.54 -22.71 4.42
N LEU A 92 -4.17 -21.93 5.29
CA LEU A 92 -3.50 -21.34 6.44
C LEU A 92 -4.39 -21.31 7.67
N LYS A 93 -3.76 -21.32 8.84
CA LYS A 93 -4.38 -21.05 10.13
C LYS A 93 -3.49 -20.10 10.91
N PHE A 94 -4.05 -19.44 11.92
CA PHE A 94 -3.31 -18.52 12.77
C PHE A 94 -3.82 -18.51 14.19
N GLN A 95 -3.00 -17.97 15.10
CA GLN A 95 -3.35 -17.70 16.47
C GLN A 95 -3.56 -16.20 16.68
N VAL A 96 -4.21 -15.85 17.80
CA VAL A 96 -4.46 -14.45 18.17
C VAL A 96 -3.99 -14.23 19.60
N ASP A 97 -3.25 -13.15 19.80
CA ASP A 97 -2.86 -12.69 21.13
C ASP A 97 -3.21 -11.20 21.26
N GLN A 98 -3.97 -10.85 22.31
CA GLN A 98 -4.46 -9.49 22.56
C GLN A 98 -5.13 -8.83 21.32
N GLY A 99 -5.91 -9.62 20.58
CA GLY A 99 -6.60 -9.14 19.37
C GLY A 99 -5.73 -9.02 18.11
N LYS A 100 -4.42 -9.30 18.19
CA LYS A 100 -3.50 -9.26 17.04
C LYS A 100 -3.23 -10.67 16.52
N ILE A 101 -3.15 -10.79 15.20
CA ILE A 101 -2.77 -12.06 14.55
C ILE A 101 -1.32 -12.39 14.90
N LYS A 102 -1.11 -13.61 15.37
CA LYS A 102 0.19 -14.22 15.65
C LYS A 102 0.30 -15.58 15.00
N ASP A 103 1.52 -16.05 14.84
CA ASP A 103 1.85 -17.43 14.49
C ASP A 103 1.02 -17.96 13.32
N VAL A 104 1.12 -17.29 12.18
CA VAL A 104 0.50 -17.75 10.94
C VAL A 104 1.19 -19.03 10.49
N GLU A 105 0.44 -20.13 10.45
CA GLU A 105 0.92 -21.43 9.97
C GLU A 105 0.35 -21.68 8.56
N TYR A 106 1.25 -21.78 7.59
CA TYR A 106 0.91 -22.16 6.22
C TYR A 106 0.96 -23.68 6.08
N LEU A 107 -0.16 -24.26 5.67
CA LEU A 107 -0.34 -25.71 5.55
C LEU A 107 -0.05 -26.20 4.13
N ASP A 108 0.18 -25.32 3.18
CA ASP A 108 0.67 -25.63 1.84
C ASP A 108 2.17 -25.42 1.72
N GLU A 109 2.81 -26.19 0.83
CA GLU A 109 4.27 -26.20 0.69
C GLU A 109 4.83 -24.87 0.19
N SER A 110 4.18 -24.23 -0.80
CA SER A 110 4.68 -23.00 -1.42
C SER A 110 4.77 -21.87 -0.39
N ASN A 111 3.72 -21.68 0.40
CA ASN A 111 3.73 -20.64 1.44
C ASN A 111 4.64 -20.95 2.62
N SER A 112 4.76 -22.22 3.00
CA SER A 112 5.73 -22.63 4.03
C SER A 112 7.17 -22.32 3.60
N VAL A 113 7.53 -22.62 2.36
CA VAL A 113 8.85 -22.31 1.78
C VAL A 113 9.07 -20.81 1.67
N MET A 114 8.08 -20.06 1.17
CA MET A 114 8.15 -18.60 1.02
C MET A 114 8.32 -17.89 2.38
N ASN A 115 7.57 -18.32 3.39
CA ASN A 115 7.67 -17.77 4.75
C ASN A 115 9.08 -17.98 5.34
N ASN A 116 9.66 -19.16 5.14
CA ASN A 116 11.04 -19.42 5.58
C ASN A 116 12.08 -18.53 4.85
N ILE A 117 11.91 -18.31 3.55
CA ILE A 117 12.79 -17.42 2.77
C ILE A 117 12.67 -15.97 3.29
N GLN A 118 11.45 -15.48 3.51
CA GLN A 118 11.23 -14.12 4.02
C GLN A 118 11.79 -13.95 5.45
N ASP A 119 11.64 -14.95 6.33
CA ASP A 119 12.25 -14.94 7.64
C ASP A 119 13.77 -14.85 7.57
N ILE A 120 14.40 -15.64 6.70
CA ILE A 120 15.85 -15.60 6.47
C ILE A 120 16.27 -14.23 5.92
N GLN A 121 15.57 -13.67 4.93
CA GLN A 121 15.86 -12.37 4.36
C GLN A 121 15.78 -11.26 5.43
N GLN A 122 14.74 -11.27 6.24
CA GLN A 122 14.57 -10.32 7.34
C GLN A 122 15.71 -10.44 8.36
N LYS A 123 16.08 -11.67 8.74
CA LYS A 123 17.19 -11.90 9.65
C LYS A 123 18.54 -11.50 9.05
N LYS A 124 18.75 -11.69 7.75
CA LYS A 124 19.95 -11.18 7.05
C LYS A 124 20.02 -9.65 7.12
N GLU A 125 18.93 -8.97 6.97
CA GLU A 125 18.91 -7.51 6.99
C GLU A 125 19.14 -6.93 8.40
N PHE A 126 18.45 -7.47 9.42
CA PHE A 126 18.41 -6.86 10.75
C PHE A 126 19.31 -7.54 11.79
N ILE A 127 19.53 -8.85 11.68
CA ILE A 127 20.25 -9.63 12.71
C ILE A 127 21.68 -9.95 12.30
N LEU A 128 21.91 -10.31 11.03
CA LEU A 128 23.23 -10.72 10.57
C LEU A 128 24.33 -9.67 10.82
N PRO A 129 24.12 -8.35 10.60
CA PRO A 129 25.14 -7.34 10.90
C PRO A 129 25.56 -7.34 12.38
N ALA A 130 24.61 -7.49 13.30
CA ALA A 130 24.89 -7.57 14.73
C ALA A 130 25.65 -8.85 15.09
N LEU A 131 25.27 -9.99 14.52
CA LEU A 131 26.00 -11.27 14.73
C LEU A 131 27.43 -11.20 14.21
N VAL A 132 27.66 -10.60 13.05
CA VAL A 132 29.02 -10.40 12.51
C VAL A 132 29.85 -9.50 13.43
N GLN A 133 29.27 -8.44 13.97
CA GLN A 133 29.94 -7.61 14.94
C GLN A 133 30.25 -8.36 16.24
N MET A 134 29.29 -9.11 16.78
CA MET A 134 29.48 -9.92 18.01
C MET A 134 30.58 -10.96 17.83
N LYS A 135 30.70 -11.59 16.66
CA LYS A 135 31.74 -12.58 16.37
C LYS A 135 33.16 -12.09 16.67
N SER A 136 33.44 -10.79 16.46
CA SER A 136 34.75 -10.21 16.72
C SER A 136 35.16 -10.16 18.20
N TYR A 137 34.19 -10.27 19.12
CA TYR A 137 34.39 -10.16 20.57
C TYR A 137 34.45 -11.52 21.28
N TYR A 138 34.04 -12.60 20.64
CA TYR A 138 33.97 -13.93 21.24
C TYR A 138 34.89 -14.93 20.55
N LYS A 139 35.52 -15.79 21.35
CA LYS A 139 36.38 -16.87 20.81
C LYS A 139 35.49 -17.90 20.10
N ASP A 140 35.87 -18.32 18.90
CA ASP A 140 35.16 -19.35 18.12
C ASP A 140 34.98 -20.67 18.89
N SER A 141 35.87 -20.97 19.86
CA SER A 141 35.80 -22.16 20.69
C SER A 141 34.80 -22.07 21.85
N SER A 142 34.35 -20.86 22.22
CA SER A 142 33.34 -20.68 23.28
C SER A 142 31.98 -21.15 22.80
N ASP A 143 31.09 -21.57 23.71
CA ASP A 143 29.78 -22.06 23.32
C ASP A 143 28.94 -20.97 22.65
N PHE A 144 29.04 -19.72 23.12
CA PHE A 144 28.38 -18.59 22.46
C PHE A 144 29.01 -18.29 21.08
N GLY A 145 30.34 -18.33 20.94
CA GLY A 145 31.03 -18.15 19.66
C GLY A 145 30.61 -19.21 18.63
N LYS A 146 30.52 -20.49 19.06
CA LYS A 146 29.98 -21.56 18.20
C LYS A 146 28.53 -21.29 17.76
N ALA A 147 27.66 -20.86 18.69
CA ALA A 147 26.26 -20.55 18.37
C ALA A 147 26.14 -19.39 17.38
N VAL A 148 26.92 -18.31 17.57
CA VAL A 148 26.95 -17.16 16.64
C VAL A 148 27.46 -17.62 15.26
N ASN A 149 28.53 -18.40 15.18
CA ASN A 149 29.05 -18.90 13.91
C ASN A 149 28.04 -19.82 13.20
N ALA A 150 27.36 -20.69 13.95
CA ALA A 150 26.33 -21.57 13.38
C ALA A 150 25.17 -20.78 12.80
N GLU A 151 24.69 -19.72 13.49
CA GLU A 151 23.59 -18.88 13.00
C GLU A 151 24.02 -18.05 11.77
N ILE A 152 25.23 -17.48 11.78
CA ILE A 152 25.78 -16.79 10.59
C ILE A 152 25.86 -17.76 9.39
N ALA A 153 26.33 -18.99 9.61
CA ALA A 153 26.40 -20.00 8.55
C ALA A 153 24.99 -20.38 8.04
N ARG A 154 24.01 -20.54 8.95
CA ARG A 154 22.61 -20.84 8.61
C ARG A 154 22.00 -19.73 7.75
N LEU A 155 22.16 -18.47 8.15
CA LEU A 155 21.62 -17.31 7.42
C LEU A 155 22.27 -17.16 6.02
N ASN A 156 23.54 -17.54 5.87
CA ASN A 156 24.25 -17.48 4.60
C ASN A 156 24.12 -18.77 3.75
N SER A 157 23.44 -19.80 4.26
CA SER A 157 23.20 -21.01 3.49
C SER A 157 22.29 -20.73 2.31
N LYS A 158 22.47 -21.51 1.23
CA LYS A 158 21.54 -21.43 0.09
C LYS A 158 20.17 -21.91 0.55
N PRO A 159 19.07 -21.28 0.05
CA PRO A 159 17.73 -21.78 0.27
C PRO A 159 17.59 -23.23 -0.14
N ALA A 160 16.63 -23.96 0.44
CA ALA A 160 16.21 -25.27 -0.03
C ALA A 160 15.89 -25.23 -1.54
N ASP A 161 15.83 -26.39 -2.18
CA ASP A 161 15.48 -26.48 -3.62
C ASP A 161 14.13 -25.80 -3.91
N ILE A 162 14.21 -24.60 -4.48
CA ILE A 162 13.05 -23.78 -4.88
C ILE A 162 12.71 -23.92 -6.37
N ALA A 163 13.43 -24.77 -7.12
CA ALA A 163 13.26 -24.91 -8.57
C ALA A 163 11.85 -25.38 -8.97
N LYS A 164 11.18 -26.14 -8.09
CA LYS A 164 9.80 -26.59 -8.28
C LYS A 164 8.73 -25.50 -7.98
N HIS A 165 9.13 -24.34 -7.49
CA HIS A 165 8.28 -23.20 -7.14
C HIS A 165 8.62 -22.00 -8.04
N PRO A 166 7.96 -21.85 -9.20
CA PRO A 166 8.33 -20.83 -10.19
C PRO A 166 8.30 -19.41 -9.64
N PHE A 167 7.27 -19.06 -8.84
CA PHE A 167 7.16 -17.73 -8.26
C PHE A 167 8.24 -17.48 -7.21
N ILE A 168 8.48 -18.43 -6.32
CA ILE A 168 9.50 -18.31 -5.27
C ILE A 168 10.89 -18.19 -5.89
N SER A 169 11.17 -19.00 -6.91
CA SER A 169 12.42 -18.93 -7.65
C SER A 169 12.64 -17.57 -8.30
N PHE A 170 11.61 -17.05 -8.98
CA PHE A 170 11.62 -15.70 -9.57
C PHE A 170 11.86 -14.63 -8.50
N TYR A 171 11.07 -14.63 -7.41
CA TYR A 171 11.16 -13.66 -6.34
C TYR A 171 12.54 -13.66 -5.68
N ASN A 172 13.00 -14.82 -5.21
CA ASN A 172 14.25 -14.93 -4.46
C ASN A 172 15.47 -14.56 -5.32
N THR A 173 15.51 -15.01 -6.59
CA THR A 173 16.61 -14.67 -7.51
C THR A 173 16.71 -13.16 -7.75
N ASN A 174 15.57 -12.51 -7.99
CA ASN A 174 15.55 -11.08 -8.32
C ASN A 174 15.67 -10.20 -7.07
N TYR A 175 15.13 -10.62 -5.93
CA TYR A 175 15.38 -9.96 -4.65
C TYR A 175 16.88 -9.94 -4.34
N SER A 176 17.56 -11.09 -4.42
CA SER A 176 19.01 -11.16 -4.18
C SER A 176 19.83 -10.35 -5.19
N ARG A 177 19.36 -10.29 -6.45
CA ARG A 177 20.08 -9.54 -7.50
C ARG A 177 19.97 -8.02 -7.33
N PHE A 178 18.79 -7.50 -6.98
CA PHE A 178 18.51 -6.07 -7.05
C PHE A 178 18.35 -5.39 -5.69
N LEU A 179 17.98 -6.12 -4.64
CA LEU A 179 17.54 -5.55 -3.37
C LEU A 179 18.35 -6.02 -2.15
N GLU A 180 18.97 -7.21 -2.18
CA GLU A 180 19.74 -7.73 -1.05
C GLU A 180 20.97 -6.87 -0.81
N LYS A 181 21.09 -6.29 0.39
CA LYS A 181 22.22 -5.48 0.79
C LYS A 181 23.34 -6.36 1.33
N GLY A 182 24.58 -6.14 0.92
CA GLY A 182 25.75 -6.87 1.43
C GLY A 182 27.08 -6.29 0.95
N ALA A 183 28.16 -6.66 1.62
CA ALA A 183 29.50 -6.15 1.33
C ALA A 183 30.05 -6.53 -0.06
N THR A 184 29.43 -7.52 -0.71
CA THR A 184 29.81 -8.02 -2.04
C THR A 184 28.78 -7.66 -3.12
N GLN A 185 27.86 -6.74 -2.83
CA GLN A 185 26.81 -6.35 -3.77
C GLN A 185 27.43 -5.73 -5.02
N LYS A 186 27.10 -6.30 -6.17
CA LYS A 186 27.47 -5.74 -7.47
C LYS A 186 26.80 -4.37 -7.64
N VAL A 187 27.57 -3.39 -8.11
CA VAL A 187 27.00 -2.09 -8.51
C VAL A 187 26.09 -2.32 -9.70
N LEU A 188 24.83 -1.97 -9.56
CA LEU A 188 23.82 -2.07 -10.61
C LEU A 188 24.03 -0.97 -11.65
N THR A 189 23.72 -1.28 -12.90
CA THR A 189 23.65 -0.27 -13.98
C THR A 189 22.23 -0.06 -14.43
N HIS A 190 21.94 1.11 -15.01
CA HIS A 190 20.64 1.41 -15.62
C HIS A 190 20.24 0.35 -16.67
N GLU A 191 21.20 -0.08 -17.52
CA GLU A 191 20.95 -1.09 -18.55
C GLU A 191 20.52 -2.44 -17.97
N GLU A 192 21.16 -2.89 -16.89
CA GLU A 192 20.79 -4.15 -16.25
C GLU A 192 19.38 -4.12 -15.68
N ILE A 193 18.97 -2.98 -15.11
CA ILE A 193 17.62 -2.81 -14.58
C ILE A 193 16.59 -2.68 -15.70
N ILE A 194 16.89 -1.89 -16.74
CA ILE A 194 16.03 -1.78 -17.94
C ILE A 194 15.83 -3.16 -18.59
N ASP A 195 16.90 -3.94 -18.75
CA ASP A 195 16.81 -5.29 -19.31
C ASP A 195 15.91 -6.19 -18.49
N PHE A 196 16.03 -6.14 -17.16
CA PHE A 196 15.15 -6.86 -16.25
C PHE A 196 13.68 -6.41 -16.37
N LEU A 197 13.41 -5.11 -16.32
CA LEU A 197 12.05 -4.56 -16.39
C LEU A 197 11.37 -4.85 -17.74
N THR A 198 12.12 -4.89 -18.83
CA THR A 198 11.60 -5.17 -20.18
C THR A 198 11.39 -6.67 -20.45
N LYS A 199 12.26 -7.53 -19.94
CA LYS A 199 12.26 -8.98 -20.25
C LYS A 199 11.59 -9.86 -19.22
N SER A 200 11.26 -9.34 -18.05
CA SER A 200 10.54 -10.09 -17.00
C SER A 200 9.18 -10.57 -17.50
N ASN A 201 8.74 -11.71 -16.96
CA ASN A 201 7.37 -12.18 -17.12
C ASN A 201 6.40 -11.42 -16.18
N ASP A 202 5.11 -11.79 -16.18
CA ASP A 202 4.06 -11.12 -15.41
C ASP A 202 4.22 -11.28 -13.87
N MET A 203 5.16 -12.12 -13.42
CA MET A 203 5.47 -12.23 -11.99
C MET A 203 6.13 -10.95 -11.45
N LEU A 204 6.66 -10.07 -12.29
CA LEU A 204 7.22 -8.80 -11.85
C LEU A 204 6.16 -7.94 -11.17
N GLU A 205 5.02 -7.73 -11.81
CA GLU A 205 3.93 -6.91 -11.29
C GLU A 205 3.24 -7.55 -10.08
N SER A 206 3.29 -8.88 -9.96
CA SER A 206 2.67 -9.63 -8.87
C SER A 206 3.62 -9.95 -7.70
N SER A 207 4.89 -9.50 -7.74
CA SER A 207 5.93 -9.93 -6.80
C SER A 207 6.30 -8.92 -5.70
N SER A 208 5.74 -7.72 -5.69
CA SER A 208 6.20 -6.59 -4.87
C SER A 208 7.63 -6.10 -5.15
N LEU A 209 8.31 -6.63 -6.18
CA LEU A 209 9.67 -6.21 -6.54
C LEU A 209 9.70 -4.95 -7.40
N LEU A 210 8.61 -4.66 -8.13
CA LEU A 210 8.60 -3.60 -9.14
C LEU A 210 8.98 -2.23 -8.56
N ARG A 211 8.28 -1.78 -7.52
CA ARG A 211 8.57 -0.47 -6.90
C ARG A 211 9.97 -0.38 -6.29
N PRO A 212 10.45 -1.34 -5.47
CA PRO A 212 11.82 -1.32 -4.97
C PRO A 212 12.90 -1.33 -6.07
N VAL A 213 12.68 -2.05 -7.18
CA VAL A 213 13.61 -2.05 -8.32
C VAL A 213 13.59 -0.69 -9.05
N LEU A 214 12.43 -0.05 -9.18
CA LEU A 214 12.35 1.32 -9.71
C LEU A 214 13.07 2.32 -8.80
N VAL A 215 12.91 2.21 -7.48
CA VAL A 215 13.67 3.02 -6.52
C VAL A 215 15.18 2.74 -6.64
N ALA A 216 15.59 1.49 -6.81
CA ALA A 216 17.00 1.16 -7.07
C ALA A 216 17.50 1.80 -8.39
N TYR A 217 16.68 1.79 -9.45
CA TYR A 217 16.97 2.44 -10.71
C TYR A 217 17.24 3.95 -10.55
N LEU A 218 16.36 4.63 -9.81
CA LEU A 218 16.49 6.08 -9.54
C LEU A 218 17.74 6.42 -8.70
N ASN A 219 18.31 5.46 -7.99
CA ASN A 219 19.51 5.61 -7.16
C ASN A 219 20.81 5.15 -7.86
N VAL A 220 20.75 4.76 -9.14
CA VAL A 220 21.95 4.41 -9.92
C VAL A 220 22.68 5.69 -10.36
N GLY A 221 23.89 5.89 -9.85
CA GLY A 221 24.72 7.03 -10.24
C GLY A 221 24.31 8.39 -9.66
N PRO A 222 24.95 9.48 -10.11
CA PRO A 222 24.61 10.84 -9.66
C PRO A 222 23.30 11.33 -10.32
N ASN A 223 22.43 11.96 -9.53
CA ASN A 223 21.10 12.46 -9.97
C ASN A 223 21.13 13.62 -11.00
N THR A 224 22.26 13.87 -11.66
CA THR A 224 22.42 15.01 -12.58
C THR A 224 21.61 14.86 -13.88
N ASN A 225 21.19 13.64 -14.24
CA ASN A 225 20.46 13.33 -15.48
C ASN A 225 19.18 12.52 -15.26
N ILE A 226 18.57 12.60 -14.10
CA ILE A 226 17.44 11.77 -13.69
C ILE A 226 16.29 11.77 -14.73
N THR A 227 15.98 12.92 -15.33
CA THR A 227 14.93 13.02 -16.35
C THR A 227 15.28 12.23 -17.60
N SER A 228 16.53 12.32 -18.08
CA SER A 228 17.01 11.57 -19.24
C SER A 228 16.98 10.05 -18.98
N ASP A 229 17.34 9.64 -17.78
CA ASP A 229 17.35 8.23 -17.40
C ASP A 229 15.91 7.67 -17.34
N ILE A 230 14.97 8.44 -16.79
CA ILE A 230 13.55 8.06 -16.77
C ILE A 230 12.97 8.00 -18.19
N ASP A 231 13.28 8.99 -19.06
CA ASP A 231 12.83 8.99 -20.45
C ASP A 231 13.38 7.76 -21.21
N ALA A 232 14.63 7.38 -20.95
CA ALA A 232 15.24 6.18 -21.52
C ALA A 232 14.53 4.89 -21.04
N LEU A 233 14.23 4.80 -19.74
CA LEU A 233 13.46 3.68 -19.16
C LEU A 233 12.07 3.58 -19.80
N LEU A 234 11.30 4.67 -19.81
CA LEU A 234 9.92 4.69 -20.31
C LEU A 234 9.87 4.37 -21.82
N LYS A 235 10.85 4.82 -22.58
CA LYS A 235 11.00 4.44 -23.97
C LYS A 235 11.29 2.94 -24.14
N ALA A 236 12.17 2.37 -23.31
CA ALA A 236 12.54 0.96 -23.38
C ALA A 236 11.40 0.01 -23.01
N VAL A 237 10.63 0.31 -21.95
CA VAL A 237 9.48 -0.48 -21.52
C VAL A 237 8.24 -0.26 -22.38
N ASN A 238 8.23 0.75 -23.21
CA ASN A 238 7.12 1.19 -24.07
C ASN A 238 5.83 1.48 -23.27
N VAL A 239 5.59 2.74 -22.97
CA VAL A 239 4.43 3.23 -22.18
C VAL A 239 3.05 2.92 -22.80
N GLU A 240 2.99 2.47 -24.06
CA GLU A 240 1.74 2.00 -24.66
C GLU A 240 1.38 0.58 -24.28
N THR A 241 2.29 -0.16 -23.64
CA THR A 241 2.04 -1.53 -23.13
C THR A 241 1.45 -1.50 -21.72
N PRO A 242 0.73 -2.55 -21.29
CA PRO A 242 0.23 -2.65 -19.92
C PRO A 242 1.35 -2.49 -18.87
N ARG A 243 2.51 -3.13 -19.08
CA ARG A 243 3.68 -3.00 -18.21
C ARG A 243 4.23 -1.58 -18.18
N GLY A 244 4.43 -0.96 -19.34
CA GLY A 244 4.92 0.42 -19.42
C GLY A 244 4.01 1.39 -18.70
N GLN A 245 2.68 1.22 -18.80
CA GLN A 245 1.70 2.02 -18.06
C GLN A 245 1.75 1.77 -16.55
N THR A 246 1.96 0.53 -16.12
CA THR A 246 2.13 0.21 -14.69
C THR A 246 3.41 0.85 -14.15
N ILE A 247 4.53 0.76 -14.88
CA ILE A 247 5.80 1.41 -14.51
C ILE A 247 5.65 2.93 -14.45
N LEU A 248 4.97 3.55 -15.41
CA LEU A 248 4.69 4.99 -15.42
C LEU A 248 3.86 5.39 -14.19
N SER A 249 2.85 4.59 -13.84
CA SER A 249 2.05 4.80 -12.61
C SER A 249 2.90 4.74 -11.35
N GLU A 250 3.75 3.71 -11.24
CA GLU A 250 4.66 3.56 -10.08
C GLU A 250 5.63 4.73 -9.96
N LEU A 251 6.20 5.20 -11.07
CA LEU A 251 7.11 6.35 -11.08
C LEU A 251 6.40 7.64 -10.63
N ILE A 252 5.20 7.93 -11.15
CA ILE A 252 4.41 9.10 -10.73
C ILE A 252 4.15 9.05 -9.23
N GLU A 253 3.78 7.89 -8.67
CA GLU A 253 3.55 7.73 -7.24
C GLU A 253 4.84 7.80 -6.41
N ILE A 254 5.96 7.32 -6.93
CA ILE A 254 7.28 7.49 -6.29
C ILE A 254 7.64 8.98 -6.25
N PHE A 255 7.49 9.71 -7.35
CA PHE A 255 7.81 11.14 -7.40
C PHE A 255 6.95 11.95 -6.43
N ASP A 256 5.68 11.59 -6.29
CA ASP A 256 4.80 12.22 -5.32
C ASP A 256 5.22 11.92 -3.88
N ALA A 257 5.50 10.66 -3.56
CA ALA A 257 5.92 10.23 -2.23
C ALA A 257 7.27 10.84 -1.77
N TYR A 258 8.15 11.16 -2.72
CA TYR A 258 9.46 11.78 -2.46
C TYR A 258 9.49 13.29 -2.74
N ASP A 259 8.32 13.94 -2.90
CA ASP A 259 8.17 15.40 -3.17
C ASP A 259 8.93 15.90 -4.40
N MET A 260 9.06 15.05 -5.43
CA MET A 260 9.74 15.39 -6.70
C MET A 260 8.74 16.04 -7.68
N LYS A 261 8.24 17.22 -7.33
CA LYS A 261 7.10 17.90 -7.97
C LYS A 261 7.24 18.04 -9.49
N ASP A 262 8.39 18.52 -9.98
CA ASP A 262 8.63 18.77 -11.42
C ASP A 262 8.57 17.44 -12.23
N LEU A 263 9.14 16.37 -11.71
CA LEU A 263 9.09 15.05 -12.35
C LEU A 263 7.66 14.49 -12.35
N LYS A 264 6.97 14.61 -11.21
CA LYS A 264 5.57 14.21 -11.10
C LYS A 264 4.71 14.92 -12.15
N GLU A 265 4.77 16.25 -12.24
CA GLU A 265 3.98 17.03 -13.20
C GLU A 265 4.30 16.67 -14.66
N LYS A 266 5.60 16.53 -15.00
CA LYS A 266 6.03 16.10 -16.33
C LYS A 266 5.37 14.79 -16.72
N TYR A 267 5.57 13.74 -15.91
CA TYR A 267 5.13 12.39 -16.28
C TYR A 267 3.62 12.17 -16.11
N LEU A 268 2.97 12.91 -15.23
CA LEU A 268 1.50 12.95 -15.15
C LEU A 268 0.91 13.59 -16.44
N THR A 269 1.53 14.65 -16.93
CA THR A 269 1.15 15.29 -18.20
C THR A 269 1.33 14.31 -19.36
N GLU A 270 2.47 13.61 -19.43
CA GLU A 270 2.70 12.59 -20.45
C GLU A 270 1.66 11.47 -20.36
N ALA A 271 1.36 10.97 -19.17
CA ALA A 271 0.34 9.95 -18.94
C ALA A 271 -1.05 10.36 -19.45
N THR A 272 -1.44 11.62 -19.21
CA THR A 272 -2.75 12.14 -19.68
C THR A 272 -2.82 12.33 -21.21
N ASN A 273 -1.68 12.46 -21.87
CA ASN A 273 -1.57 12.69 -23.31
C ASN A 273 -1.34 11.39 -24.12
N LEU A 274 -1.29 10.22 -23.47
CA LEU A 274 -1.19 8.94 -24.16
C LEU A 274 -2.36 8.74 -25.13
N LYS A 275 -2.07 8.27 -26.33
CA LYS A 275 -3.07 8.05 -27.39
C LYS A 275 -3.63 6.62 -27.39
N CYS A 276 -3.01 5.73 -26.64
CA CYS A 276 -3.46 4.34 -26.50
C CYS A 276 -4.57 4.21 -25.44
N THR A 277 -5.19 3.02 -25.35
CA THR A 277 -6.10 2.68 -24.26
C THR A 277 -5.33 2.63 -22.94
N ILE A 278 -5.77 3.42 -21.97
CA ILE A 278 -5.16 3.49 -20.64
C ILE A 278 -5.72 2.36 -19.77
N ASN A 279 -4.84 1.62 -19.11
CA ASN A 279 -5.24 0.56 -18.18
C ASN A 279 -5.80 1.13 -16.87
N ASP A 280 -6.51 0.29 -16.09
CA ASP A 280 -7.15 0.73 -14.84
C ASP A 280 -6.14 1.29 -13.83
N ARG A 281 -4.91 0.75 -13.79
CA ARG A 281 -3.84 1.19 -12.88
C ARG A 281 -3.43 2.64 -13.17
N LEU A 282 -3.12 2.96 -14.43
CA LEU A 282 -2.72 4.31 -14.83
C LEU A 282 -3.91 5.29 -14.76
N SER A 283 -5.10 4.82 -15.13
CA SER A 283 -6.34 5.60 -15.02
C SER A 283 -6.61 6.03 -13.57
N ALA A 284 -6.45 5.11 -12.61
CA ALA A 284 -6.58 5.42 -11.19
C ALA A 284 -5.54 6.44 -10.72
N THR A 285 -4.26 6.27 -11.11
CA THR A 285 -3.19 7.21 -10.75
C THR A 285 -3.47 8.62 -11.30
N ILE A 286 -3.91 8.74 -12.55
CA ILE A 286 -4.29 10.03 -13.15
C ILE A 286 -5.48 10.63 -12.39
N ALA A 287 -6.53 9.86 -12.12
CA ALA A 287 -7.73 10.33 -11.44
C ALA A 287 -7.43 10.84 -10.02
N THR A 288 -6.66 10.07 -9.23
CA THR A 288 -6.26 10.45 -7.86
C THR A 288 -5.50 11.77 -7.85
N ASN A 289 -4.55 11.96 -8.78
CA ASN A 289 -3.80 13.20 -8.90
C ASN A 289 -4.69 14.38 -9.31
N LYS A 290 -5.58 14.20 -10.31
CA LYS A 290 -6.53 15.23 -10.74
C LYS A 290 -7.49 15.65 -9.63
N ASN A 291 -7.94 14.72 -8.80
CA ASN A 291 -8.84 15.00 -7.67
C ASN A 291 -8.21 15.91 -6.62
N THR A 292 -6.89 16.01 -6.59
CA THR A 292 -6.14 16.81 -5.61
C THR A 292 -5.38 17.97 -6.23
N GLU A 293 -5.59 18.26 -7.52
CA GLU A 293 -5.02 19.44 -8.19
C GLU A 293 -5.62 20.75 -7.68
N MET A 294 -4.84 21.83 -7.79
CA MET A 294 -5.33 23.18 -7.50
C MET A 294 -6.52 23.53 -8.42
N GLY A 295 -7.62 24.00 -7.83
CA GLY A 295 -8.84 24.33 -8.55
C GLY A 295 -9.79 23.15 -8.78
N ALA A 296 -9.37 21.90 -8.53
CA ALA A 296 -10.26 20.76 -8.57
C ALA A 296 -11.31 20.81 -7.44
N VAL A 297 -12.47 20.25 -7.69
CA VAL A 297 -13.48 20.03 -6.64
C VAL A 297 -13.02 18.87 -5.77
N PHE A 298 -12.82 19.13 -4.49
CA PHE A 298 -12.38 18.14 -3.53
C PHE A 298 -13.43 17.02 -3.41
N PRO A 299 -13.08 15.74 -3.62
CA PRO A 299 -14.04 14.67 -3.56
C PRO A 299 -14.76 14.62 -2.21
N ASN A 300 -16.08 14.40 -2.23
CA ASN A 300 -16.83 14.33 -0.99
C ASN A 300 -16.52 13.06 -0.21
N TYR A 301 -16.37 13.20 1.10
CA TYR A 301 -16.22 12.08 2.04
C TYR A 301 -17.39 12.07 3.01
N VAL A 302 -18.00 10.89 3.16
CA VAL A 302 -19.09 10.64 4.11
C VAL A 302 -18.49 10.21 5.44
N PHE A 303 -18.71 11.02 6.47
CA PHE A 303 -18.19 10.77 7.81
C PHE A 303 -18.71 9.44 8.38
N LYS A 304 -17.88 8.79 9.17
CA LYS A 304 -18.19 7.50 9.82
C LYS A 304 -18.69 7.69 11.26
N GLN A 305 -17.92 8.41 12.06
CA GLN A 305 -18.22 8.70 13.47
C GLN A 305 -17.77 10.12 13.81
N PRO A 306 -18.35 11.16 13.18
CA PRO A 306 -17.86 12.53 13.35
C PRO A 306 -18.13 13.06 14.74
N SER A 307 -17.19 13.84 15.26
CA SER A 307 -17.38 14.65 16.46
C SER A 307 -17.51 16.14 16.12
N ASN A 308 -18.12 16.92 17.03
CA ASN A 308 -18.33 18.36 16.92
C ASN A 308 -19.14 18.83 15.71
N THR A 309 -19.96 17.97 15.13
CA THR A 309 -20.83 18.33 14.01
C THR A 309 -22.04 17.41 13.91
N SER A 310 -23.12 17.91 13.26
CA SER A 310 -24.24 17.13 12.78
C SER A 310 -24.18 16.86 11.26
N ALA A 311 -23.21 17.45 10.55
CA ALA A 311 -22.96 17.19 9.14
C ALA A 311 -22.60 15.72 8.92
N LYS A 312 -23.05 15.15 7.80
CA LYS A 312 -22.79 13.74 7.46
C LYS A 312 -21.64 13.56 6.48
N SER A 313 -21.20 14.65 5.85
CA SER A 313 -20.14 14.62 4.86
C SER A 313 -19.41 15.98 4.81
N ILE A 314 -18.27 16.03 4.13
CA ILE A 314 -17.55 17.28 3.87
C ILE A 314 -18.45 18.30 3.13
N ALA A 315 -19.24 17.85 2.14
CA ALA A 315 -20.10 18.71 1.35
C ALA A 315 -21.27 19.31 2.16
N ASP A 316 -21.68 18.67 3.27
CA ASP A 316 -22.73 19.17 4.14
C ASP A 316 -22.25 20.33 5.05
N VAL A 317 -20.94 20.44 5.26
CA VAL A 317 -20.35 21.52 6.07
C VAL A 317 -20.40 22.82 5.29
N LYS A 318 -21.20 23.80 5.76
CA LYS A 318 -21.33 25.10 5.12
C LYS A 318 -20.36 26.10 5.76
N ALA A 319 -19.43 26.59 4.96
CA ALA A 319 -18.41 27.55 5.38
C ALA A 319 -17.93 28.40 4.20
N ALA A 320 -17.34 29.57 4.50
CA ALA A 320 -16.69 30.39 3.48
C ALA A 320 -15.42 29.72 2.96
N LYS A 321 -14.69 29.02 3.86
CA LYS A 321 -13.56 28.17 3.54
C LYS A 321 -13.55 26.94 4.45
N LYS A 322 -12.96 25.85 3.98
CA LYS A 322 -12.73 24.64 4.77
C LYS A 322 -11.24 24.34 4.81
N VAL A 323 -10.70 24.02 5.97
CA VAL A 323 -9.33 23.49 6.14
C VAL A 323 -9.47 22.00 6.40
N ILE A 324 -9.00 21.18 5.48
CA ILE A 324 -8.96 19.73 5.64
C ILE A 324 -7.59 19.37 6.18
N ILE A 325 -7.55 18.54 7.22
CA ILE A 325 -6.32 18.08 7.87
C ILE A 325 -6.32 16.56 7.92
N PHE A 326 -5.34 15.91 7.29
CA PHE A 326 -5.08 14.49 7.52
C PHE A 326 -4.00 14.37 8.59
N TRP A 327 -4.27 13.61 9.66
CA TRP A 327 -3.42 13.56 10.84
C TRP A 327 -3.49 12.20 11.53
N ALA A 328 -2.64 11.95 12.53
CA ALA A 328 -2.76 10.80 13.41
C ALA A 328 -2.33 11.17 14.83
N SER A 329 -2.90 10.54 15.85
CA SER A 329 -2.58 10.77 17.26
C SER A 329 -1.14 10.39 17.63
N THR A 330 -0.54 9.45 16.87
CA THR A 330 0.83 8.97 17.05
C THR A 330 1.85 9.71 16.18
N CYS A 331 1.40 10.70 15.40
CA CYS A 331 2.26 11.47 14.51
C CYS A 331 2.98 12.60 15.25
N SER A 332 4.29 12.53 15.41
CA SER A 332 5.11 13.55 16.11
C SER A 332 5.11 14.91 15.42
N HIS A 333 4.98 14.98 14.10
CA HIS A 333 4.84 16.23 13.36
C HIS A 333 3.47 16.88 13.62
N CYS A 334 2.40 16.08 13.63
CA CYS A 334 1.05 16.56 13.95
C CYS A 334 1.00 17.15 15.38
N GLU A 335 1.67 16.51 16.33
CA GLU A 335 1.73 16.98 17.70
C GLU A 335 2.37 18.38 17.83
N LYS A 336 3.33 18.71 16.96
CA LYS A 336 4.00 20.02 16.91
C LYS A 336 3.18 21.07 16.16
N GLU A 337 2.43 20.68 15.13
CA GLU A 337 1.77 21.62 14.22
C GLU A 337 0.32 21.95 14.58
N LEU A 338 -0.46 20.97 15.06
CA LEU A 338 -1.86 21.21 15.42
C LEU A 338 -2.08 22.32 16.45
N PRO A 339 -1.21 22.53 17.45
CA PRO A 339 -1.34 23.67 18.38
C PRO A 339 -1.44 25.04 17.69
N THR A 340 -0.72 25.25 16.58
CA THR A 340 -0.78 26.48 15.77
C THR A 340 -2.18 26.72 15.20
N ILE A 341 -2.84 25.67 14.74
CA ILE A 341 -4.22 25.73 14.23
C ILE A 341 -5.20 25.96 15.40
N ILE A 342 -5.00 25.28 16.55
CA ILE A 342 -5.84 25.44 17.73
C ILE A 342 -5.84 26.90 18.21
N GLU A 343 -4.66 27.52 18.30
CA GLU A 343 -4.52 28.94 18.73
C GLU A 343 -5.35 29.88 17.85
N LYS A 344 -5.39 29.67 16.56
CA LYS A 344 -6.09 30.52 15.59
C LYS A 344 -7.54 30.11 15.29
N TYR A 345 -8.01 29.00 15.86
CA TYR A 345 -9.32 28.43 15.51
C TYR A 345 -10.49 29.37 15.84
N ALA A 346 -10.43 30.12 16.94
CA ALA A 346 -11.44 31.11 17.28
C ALA A 346 -11.55 32.21 16.20
N ALA A 347 -10.42 32.69 15.68
CA ALA A 347 -10.38 33.66 14.59
C ALA A 347 -10.87 33.06 13.26
N MET A 348 -10.58 31.79 12.99
CA MET A 348 -11.13 31.06 11.84
C MET A 348 -12.66 31.03 11.86
N LYS A 349 -13.25 30.71 13.02
CA LYS A 349 -14.72 30.67 13.19
C LYS A 349 -15.37 32.03 12.92
N VAL A 350 -14.75 33.13 13.36
CA VAL A 350 -15.25 34.49 13.08
C VAL A 350 -15.29 34.78 11.58
N GLN A 351 -14.35 34.23 10.81
CA GLN A 351 -14.30 34.36 9.34
C GLN A 351 -15.12 33.26 8.62
N ASN A 352 -15.96 32.50 9.32
CA ASN A 352 -16.71 31.39 8.78
C ASN A 352 -15.83 30.33 8.08
N ILE A 353 -14.66 30.04 8.70
CA ILE A 353 -13.76 28.98 8.25
C ILE A 353 -13.94 27.79 9.18
N GLN A 354 -14.21 26.61 8.60
CA GLN A 354 -14.34 25.35 9.32
C GLN A 354 -13.09 24.48 9.12
N VAL A 355 -12.65 23.82 10.20
CA VAL A 355 -11.60 22.81 10.15
C VAL A 355 -12.26 21.44 10.21
N ILE A 356 -11.82 20.54 9.32
CA ILE A 356 -12.26 19.14 9.24
C ILE A 356 -10.99 18.29 9.27
N ALA A 357 -10.81 17.53 10.35
CA ALA A 357 -9.66 16.69 10.55
C ALA A 357 -10.03 15.20 10.39
N LEU A 358 -9.37 14.55 9.45
CA LEU A 358 -9.55 13.12 9.13
C LEU A 358 -8.34 12.35 9.65
N SER A 359 -8.58 11.47 10.62
CA SER A 359 -7.49 10.79 11.32
C SER A 359 -7.11 9.46 10.67
N LEU A 360 -5.80 9.22 10.55
CA LEU A 360 -5.19 7.95 10.15
C LEU A 360 -4.84 7.07 11.36
N ASP A 361 -5.60 7.19 12.45
CA ASP A 361 -5.44 6.27 13.57
C ASP A 361 -6.06 4.90 13.25
N SER A 362 -5.46 3.85 13.78
CA SER A 362 -6.03 2.50 13.79
C SER A 362 -6.53 2.09 15.19
N GLU A 363 -6.05 2.76 16.24
CA GLU A 363 -6.38 2.46 17.63
C GLU A 363 -7.39 3.48 18.16
N LYS A 364 -8.63 3.00 18.41
CA LYS A 364 -9.72 3.86 18.87
C LYS A 364 -9.40 4.64 20.15
N ALA A 365 -8.75 3.99 21.11
CA ALA A 365 -8.43 4.62 22.39
C ALA A 365 -7.44 5.81 22.22
N ALA A 366 -6.44 5.68 21.36
CA ALA A 366 -5.48 6.74 21.06
C ALA A 366 -6.18 7.92 20.36
N TYR A 367 -7.01 7.62 19.34
CA TYR A 367 -7.83 8.61 18.65
C TYR A 367 -8.77 9.34 19.61
N ASP A 368 -9.60 8.62 20.38
CA ASP A 368 -10.57 9.21 21.31
C ASP A 368 -9.91 10.08 22.36
N ASN A 369 -8.72 9.72 22.84
CA ASN A 369 -7.99 10.53 23.81
C ASN A 369 -7.53 11.87 23.22
N LYS A 370 -6.99 11.86 22.00
CA LYS A 370 -6.44 13.07 21.37
C LYS A 370 -7.56 13.98 20.84
N VAL A 371 -8.63 13.44 20.31
CA VAL A 371 -9.74 14.20 19.72
C VAL A 371 -10.48 15.07 20.75
N LYS A 372 -10.45 14.72 22.04
CA LYS A 372 -11.07 15.52 23.12
C LYS A 372 -10.54 16.95 23.18
N ASP A 373 -9.28 17.13 22.81
CA ASP A 373 -8.59 18.43 22.85
C ASP A 373 -8.71 19.21 21.53
N LEU A 374 -9.36 18.63 20.51
CA LEU A 374 -9.50 19.23 19.19
C LEU A 374 -10.92 19.83 19.02
N PRO A 375 -11.02 21.18 18.88
CA PRO A 375 -12.32 21.87 18.95
C PRO A 375 -13.14 21.85 17.64
N TRP A 376 -12.59 21.27 16.59
CA TRP A 376 -13.16 21.23 15.24
C TRP A 376 -13.82 19.89 14.89
N ILE A 377 -14.30 19.75 13.65
CA ILE A 377 -14.87 18.50 13.17
C ILE A 377 -13.76 17.46 13.04
N ASN A 378 -13.94 16.31 13.68
CA ASN A 378 -13.02 15.18 13.57
C ASN A 378 -13.78 13.95 13.14
N ASP A 379 -13.16 13.14 12.28
CA ASP A 379 -13.67 11.81 11.90
C ASP A 379 -12.51 10.85 11.66
N SER A 380 -12.78 9.55 11.77
CA SER A 380 -11.81 8.50 11.49
C SER A 380 -12.52 7.22 11.04
N GLU A 381 -11.93 6.53 10.08
CA GLU A 381 -12.31 5.15 9.73
C GLU A 381 -11.68 4.12 10.67
N LEU A 382 -10.72 4.53 11.50
CA LEU A 382 -9.90 3.67 12.37
C LEU A 382 -9.18 2.55 11.61
N LYS A 383 -8.77 2.83 10.37
CA LYS A 383 -8.07 1.89 9.48
C LYS A 383 -6.62 2.29 9.19
N GLY A 384 -6.12 3.32 9.86
CA GLY A 384 -4.78 3.82 9.60
C GLY A 384 -4.59 4.18 8.13
N TRP A 385 -3.48 3.77 7.55
CA TRP A 385 -3.16 3.96 6.13
C TRP A 385 -4.02 3.15 5.16
N ASN A 386 -4.88 2.25 5.65
CA ASN A 386 -5.89 1.55 4.86
C ASN A 386 -7.24 2.31 4.80
N SER A 387 -7.30 3.53 5.33
CA SER A 387 -8.48 4.39 5.24
C SER A 387 -8.74 4.80 3.80
N SER A 388 -10.01 4.84 3.40
CA SER A 388 -10.41 5.11 2.00
C SER A 388 -9.92 6.47 1.49
N TYR A 389 -9.78 7.44 2.38
CA TYR A 389 -9.31 8.79 2.01
C TYR A 389 -7.80 8.86 1.74
N VAL A 390 -7.01 7.86 2.11
CA VAL A 390 -5.56 7.84 1.78
C VAL A 390 -5.36 7.82 0.27
N ASP A 391 -5.96 6.85 -0.41
CA ASP A 391 -5.90 6.76 -1.86
C ASP A 391 -6.74 7.87 -2.54
N GLN A 392 -7.92 8.19 -1.98
CA GLN A 392 -8.85 9.15 -2.58
C GLN A 392 -8.25 10.57 -2.68
N TYR A 393 -7.47 10.98 -1.69
CA TYR A 393 -6.88 12.31 -1.60
C TYR A 393 -5.36 12.32 -1.72
N ASN A 394 -4.79 11.21 -2.14
CA ASN A 394 -3.35 11.07 -2.37
C ASN A 394 -2.51 11.46 -1.14
N VAL A 395 -2.88 10.94 0.04
CA VAL A 395 -2.21 11.25 1.30
C VAL A 395 -1.01 10.32 1.49
N HIS A 396 0.19 10.87 1.55
CA HIS A 396 1.44 10.12 1.73
C HIS A 396 2.14 10.39 3.06
N ALA A 397 1.74 11.45 3.76
CA ALA A 397 2.31 11.86 5.04
C ALA A 397 1.26 12.52 5.93
N THR A 398 1.55 12.62 7.22
CA THR A 398 0.78 13.40 8.17
C THR A 398 1.68 14.40 8.93
N PRO A 399 1.23 15.64 9.15
CA PRO A 399 -0.04 16.19 8.66
C PRO A 399 0.00 16.54 7.16
N THR A 400 -1.16 16.44 6.49
CA THR A 400 -1.39 16.95 5.13
C THR A 400 -2.55 17.93 5.16
N TYR A 401 -2.43 19.07 4.48
CA TYR A 401 -3.41 20.14 4.50
C TYR A 401 -3.99 20.45 3.12
N PHE A 402 -5.30 20.70 3.06
CA PHE A 402 -5.95 21.33 1.93
C PHE A 402 -6.80 22.50 2.42
N ILE A 403 -6.87 23.57 1.64
CA ILE A 403 -7.80 24.66 1.87
C ILE A 403 -8.78 24.71 0.71
N LEU A 404 -10.06 24.65 1.03
CA LEU A 404 -11.16 24.66 0.06
C LEU A 404 -11.91 25.98 0.15
N ASP A 405 -12.47 26.42 -0.97
CA ASP A 405 -13.47 27.50 -1.03
C ASP A 405 -14.87 27.01 -0.64
N SER A 406 -15.87 27.91 -0.73
CA SER A 406 -17.27 27.59 -0.44
C SER A 406 -17.92 26.60 -1.44
N ALA A 407 -17.31 26.38 -2.59
CA ALA A 407 -17.73 25.41 -3.60
C ALA A 407 -16.92 24.10 -3.54
N ASP A 408 -16.18 23.89 -2.47
CA ASP A 408 -15.31 22.75 -2.24
C ASP A 408 -14.14 22.63 -3.25
N LYS A 409 -13.77 23.71 -3.93
CA LYS A 409 -12.59 23.74 -4.80
C LYS A 409 -11.32 23.93 -3.96
N ILE A 410 -10.27 23.22 -4.31
CA ILE A 410 -8.94 23.33 -3.67
C ILE A 410 -8.34 24.68 -4.07
N ILE A 411 -8.13 25.56 -3.11
CA ILE A 411 -7.52 26.89 -3.31
C ILE A 411 -6.13 27.02 -2.71
N ALA A 412 -5.69 26.07 -1.88
CA ALA A 412 -4.31 25.93 -1.42
C ALA A 412 -4.01 24.52 -0.94
N LYS A 413 -2.73 24.14 -1.00
CA LYS A 413 -2.16 22.90 -0.45
C LYS A 413 -0.93 23.29 0.39
N PRO A 414 -1.11 23.83 1.62
CA PRO A 414 -0.02 24.22 2.49
C PRO A 414 0.79 23.01 2.96
N ASP A 415 2.11 23.16 3.07
CA ASP A 415 2.98 22.11 3.60
C ASP A 415 2.96 22.09 5.14
N HIS A 416 2.73 23.25 5.78
CA HIS A 416 2.77 23.42 7.24
C HIS A 416 1.58 24.21 7.79
N ALA A 417 1.25 24.00 9.07
CA ALA A 417 0.21 24.75 9.77
C ALA A 417 0.44 26.29 9.71
N ALA A 418 1.69 26.74 9.77
CA ALA A 418 2.02 28.15 9.64
C ALA A 418 1.61 28.73 8.26
N ASP A 419 1.75 27.94 7.21
CA ASP A 419 1.35 28.34 5.86
C ASP A 419 -0.18 28.38 5.72
N VAL A 420 -0.91 27.49 6.42
CA VAL A 420 -2.38 27.59 6.55
C VAL A 420 -2.77 28.94 7.14
N ILE A 421 -2.16 29.32 8.27
CA ILE A 421 -2.45 30.59 8.95
C ILE A 421 -2.12 31.79 8.06
N LYS A 422 -0.95 31.75 7.40
CA LYS A 422 -0.52 32.80 6.46
C LYS A 422 -1.49 32.95 5.28
N PHE A 423 -1.89 31.84 4.65
CA PHE A 423 -2.84 31.85 3.53
C PHE A 423 -4.20 32.44 3.94
N LEU A 424 -4.67 32.08 5.12
CA LEU A 424 -5.94 32.57 5.67
C LEU A 424 -5.85 33.99 6.24
N LYS A 425 -4.66 34.61 6.30
CA LYS A 425 -4.41 35.97 6.84
C LYS A 425 -4.85 36.09 8.31
N LEU A 426 -4.49 35.12 9.14
CA LEU A 426 -4.86 35.02 10.55
C LEU A 426 -3.65 35.33 11.47
N ASN A 427 -2.75 36.19 11.05
CA ASN A 427 -1.55 36.61 11.79
C ASN A 427 -1.87 37.30 13.12
#